data_c38f75114e1a4f87bfd8623052882f95
#
_entry.id   c38f75114e1a4f87bfd8623052882f95
#
_cell.length_a   1.000
_cell.length_b   1.000
_cell.length_c   1.000
_cell.angle_alpha   90.00
_cell.angle_beta   90.00
_cell.angle_gamma   90.00
#
_symmetry.space_group_name_H-M   'P 1'
#
loop_
_entity.id
_entity.type
_entity.pdbx_description
1 polymer ?
#
loop_
_entity_poly.entity_id
_entity_poly.type
_entity_poly.pdbx_seq_one_letter_code
_entity_poly.pdbx_strand_id
1 'polypeptide(L)'
;MRAAGCWSAGPTVPSTNRIPVSHLQGFHRRILQLHLCLIYFLGGITKCAGAGWRYGTSIWYALIRPPFNLLPPETLIAWKNLFPVLSISVCLLETGYPIFIWLRKTRTFYLVAIITMHLAIGLAMGLYLFALVMITLNFAAFGPDFGFSRKMTNASRQMGAPPAPG
;
A
#
# COMPACT_ATOMS: atom_id res chain seq x y z
N MET A 1 18.94 -67.85 22.13
CA MET A 1 17.75 -67.56 21.33
C MET A 1 17.40 -66.13 21.41
N ARG A 2 17.68 -65.37 20.32
CA ARG A 2 17.35 -63.92 20.23
C ARG A 2 16.10 -63.77 19.36
N ALA A 3 15.03 -63.26 19.93
CA ALA A 3 13.83 -62.87 19.18
C ALA A 3 14.02 -61.56 18.48
N ALA A 4 13.99 -61.57 17.15
CA ALA A 4 14.01 -60.39 16.31
C ALA A 4 12.63 -59.72 16.35
N GLY A 5 12.56 -58.49 16.92
CA GLY A 5 11.36 -57.65 16.89
C GLY A 5 11.13 -57.09 15.49
N CYS A 6 10.05 -57.52 14.87
CA CYS A 6 9.58 -57.03 13.60
C CYS A 6 8.93 -55.63 13.83
N TRP A 7 9.59 -54.56 13.41
CA TRP A 7 9.00 -53.21 13.39
C TRP A 7 8.09 -53.12 12.16
N SER A 8 6.78 -53.16 12.38
CA SER A 8 5.78 -52.88 11.34
C SER A 8 5.86 -51.40 10.94
N ALA A 9 6.23 -51.16 9.69
CA ALA A 9 6.11 -49.86 9.09
C ALA A 9 4.63 -49.42 9.10
N GLY A 10 4.32 -48.40 9.88
CA GLY A 10 2.99 -47.81 9.89
C GLY A 10 2.63 -47.22 8.50
N PRO A 11 1.34 -47.10 8.18
CA PRO A 11 0.88 -46.61 6.89
C PRO A 11 1.44 -45.22 6.62
N THR A 12 2.19 -45.09 5.53
CA THR A 12 2.63 -43.78 4.99
C THR A 12 1.39 -43.03 4.56
N VAL A 13 0.99 -42.01 5.33
CA VAL A 13 -0.07 -41.09 4.97
C VAL A 13 0.40 -40.36 3.71
N PRO A 14 -0.37 -40.42 2.59
CA PRO A 14 0.02 -39.71 1.38
C PRO A 14 0.11 -38.21 1.70
N SER A 15 1.25 -37.60 1.38
CA SER A 15 1.44 -36.16 1.52
C SER A 15 0.40 -35.48 0.62
N THR A 16 -0.68 -34.99 1.21
CA THR A 16 -1.62 -34.11 0.53
C THR A 16 -0.81 -32.96 -0.06
N ASN A 17 -0.90 -32.76 -1.36
CA ASN A 17 -0.29 -31.68 -2.14
C ASN A 17 -0.86 -30.34 -1.64
N ARG A 18 -0.48 -29.92 -0.43
CA ARG A 18 -0.83 -28.61 0.12
C ARG A 18 0.04 -27.61 -0.64
N ILE A 19 -0.60 -26.81 -1.49
CA ILE A 19 0.04 -25.62 -2.07
C ILE A 19 0.65 -24.88 -0.87
N PRO A 20 1.99 -24.65 -0.87
CA PRO A 20 2.62 -24.01 0.28
C PRO A 20 1.93 -22.67 0.54
N VAL A 21 1.56 -22.42 1.78
CA VAL A 21 0.81 -21.22 2.21
C VAL A 21 1.50 -19.93 1.72
N SER A 22 2.82 -19.96 1.55
CA SER A 22 3.62 -18.87 0.98
C SER A 22 3.25 -18.49 -0.46
N HIS A 23 2.93 -19.47 -1.33
CA HIS A 23 2.52 -19.21 -2.71
C HIS A 23 1.12 -18.58 -2.78
N LEU A 24 0.21 -19.07 -1.94
CA LEU A 24 -1.14 -18.54 -1.87
C LEU A 24 -1.15 -17.09 -1.35
N GLN A 25 -0.38 -16.81 -0.30
CA GLN A 25 -0.21 -15.44 0.21
C GLN A 25 0.40 -14.50 -0.83
N GLY A 26 1.39 -14.97 -1.59
CA GLY A 26 1.98 -14.21 -2.70
C GLY A 26 0.97 -13.86 -3.78
N PHE A 27 0.11 -14.80 -4.14
CA PHE A 27 -0.94 -14.62 -5.14
C PHE A 27 -1.98 -13.58 -4.70
N HIS A 28 -2.53 -13.69 -3.49
CA HIS A 28 -3.49 -12.73 -2.95
C HIS A 28 -2.91 -11.31 -2.89
N ARG A 29 -1.64 -11.20 -2.48
CA ARG A 29 -0.96 -9.90 -2.46
C ARG A 29 -0.83 -9.30 -3.86
N ARG A 30 -0.56 -10.10 -4.89
CA ARG A 30 -0.49 -9.62 -6.28
C ARG A 30 -1.85 -9.12 -6.77
N ILE A 31 -2.93 -9.84 -6.48
CA ILE A 31 -4.29 -9.40 -6.81
C ILE A 31 -4.57 -8.05 -6.14
N LEU A 32 -4.27 -7.91 -4.85
CA LEU A 32 -4.46 -6.67 -4.12
C LEU A 32 -3.66 -5.51 -4.73
N GLN A 33 -2.39 -5.74 -5.10
CA GLN A 33 -1.54 -4.75 -5.76
C GLN A 33 -2.14 -4.27 -7.09
N LEU A 34 -2.60 -5.20 -7.94
CA LEU A 34 -3.22 -4.86 -9.22
C LEU A 34 -4.55 -4.13 -9.03
N HIS A 35 -5.35 -4.56 -8.06
CA HIS A 35 -6.63 -3.91 -7.74
C HIS A 35 -6.44 -2.46 -7.29
N LEU A 36 -5.47 -2.21 -6.40
CA LEU A 36 -5.13 -0.85 -5.98
C LEU A 36 -4.61 0.01 -7.15
N CYS A 37 -3.75 -0.54 -8.02
CA CYS A 37 -3.29 0.15 -9.21
C CYS A 37 -4.47 0.58 -10.10
N LEU A 38 -5.45 -0.31 -10.30
CA LEU A 38 -6.64 -0.01 -11.10
C LEU A 38 -7.51 1.07 -10.47
N ILE A 39 -7.78 0.98 -9.15
CA ILE A 39 -8.59 1.98 -8.43
C ILE A 39 -7.96 3.36 -8.53
N TYR A 40 -6.65 3.50 -8.23
CA TYR A 40 -5.97 4.79 -8.30
C TYR A 40 -5.88 5.32 -9.72
N PHE A 41 -5.59 4.48 -10.70
CA PHE A 41 -5.48 4.88 -12.09
C PHE A 41 -6.80 5.43 -12.63
N LEU A 42 -7.90 4.68 -12.47
CA LEU A 42 -9.22 5.12 -12.91
C LEU A 42 -9.68 6.36 -12.14
N GLY A 43 -9.47 6.40 -10.81
CA GLY A 43 -9.75 7.55 -9.98
C GLY A 43 -8.97 8.79 -10.41
N GLY A 44 -7.68 8.64 -10.70
CA GLY A 44 -6.81 9.71 -11.16
C GLY A 44 -7.24 10.25 -12.53
N ILE A 45 -7.48 9.38 -13.52
CA ILE A 45 -7.92 9.82 -14.86
C ILE A 45 -9.24 10.57 -14.80
N THR A 46 -10.23 10.06 -14.07
CA THR A 46 -11.55 10.73 -13.95
C THR A 46 -11.42 12.10 -13.29
N LYS A 47 -10.55 12.25 -12.30
CA LYS A 47 -10.23 13.54 -11.68
C LYS A 47 -9.53 14.46 -12.66
N CYS A 48 -8.50 13.99 -13.37
CA CYS A 48 -7.78 14.82 -14.35
C CYS A 48 -8.68 15.31 -15.50
N ALA A 49 -9.66 14.52 -15.91
CA ALA A 49 -10.65 14.89 -16.92
C ALA A 49 -11.64 15.95 -16.41
N GLY A 50 -11.91 16.01 -15.11
CA GLY A 50 -12.85 16.94 -14.50
C GLY A 50 -12.33 18.36 -14.40
N ALA A 51 -13.04 19.34 -14.98
CA ALA A 51 -12.64 20.76 -14.92
C ALA A 51 -12.51 21.27 -13.47
N GLY A 52 -13.40 20.84 -12.57
CA GLY A 52 -13.36 21.24 -11.16
C GLY A 52 -12.07 20.83 -10.43
N TRP A 53 -11.42 19.75 -10.86
CA TRP A 53 -10.15 19.33 -10.31
C TRP A 53 -9.00 20.21 -10.77
N ARG A 54 -9.02 20.68 -12.01
CA ARG A 54 -7.98 21.61 -12.55
C ARG A 54 -7.96 22.95 -11.83
N TYR A 55 -9.10 23.45 -11.42
CA TYR A 55 -9.25 24.73 -10.74
C TYR A 55 -9.33 24.61 -9.19
N GLY A 56 -9.26 23.39 -8.64
CA GLY A 56 -9.37 23.16 -7.20
C GLY A 56 -10.78 23.27 -6.62
N THR A 57 -11.78 23.58 -7.46
CA THR A 57 -13.16 23.76 -7.01
C THR A 57 -13.77 22.46 -6.48
N SER A 58 -13.33 21.28 -6.99
CA SER A 58 -13.80 19.98 -6.49
C SER A 58 -13.41 19.75 -5.04
N ILE A 59 -12.19 20.10 -4.63
CA ILE A 59 -11.75 19.99 -3.22
C ILE A 59 -12.54 20.99 -2.35
N TRP A 60 -12.70 22.23 -2.84
CA TRP A 60 -13.50 23.22 -2.14
C TRP A 60 -14.92 22.71 -1.85
N TYR A 61 -15.63 22.27 -2.88
CA TYR A 61 -17.00 21.75 -2.73
C TYR A 61 -17.07 20.50 -1.84
N ALA A 62 -16.06 19.67 -1.86
CA ALA A 62 -16.01 18.49 -0.99
C ALA A 62 -15.90 18.89 0.50
N LEU A 63 -15.14 19.94 0.82
CA LEU A 63 -14.91 20.39 2.18
C LEU A 63 -16.02 21.26 2.77
N ILE A 64 -16.87 21.91 1.94
CA ILE A 64 -17.98 22.74 2.42
C ILE A 64 -19.32 22.00 2.51
N ARG A 65 -19.41 20.79 1.91
CA ARG A 65 -20.67 20.03 1.89
C ARG A 65 -20.88 19.26 3.20
N PRO A 66 -22.08 19.35 3.82
CA PRO A 66 -22.45 18.43 4.88
C PRO A 66 -22.47 16.97 4.37
N PRO A 67 -22.03 16.00 5.15
CA PRO A 67 -21.53 16.07 6.55
C PRO A 67 -20.00 16.34 6.65
N PHE A 68 -19.32 16.70 5.58
CA PHE A 68 -17.85 16.81 5.52
C PHE A 68 -17.29 18.20 5.86
N ASN A 69 -18.14 19.13 6.25
CA ASN A 69 -17.80 20.52 6.57
C ASN A 69 -17.21 20.67 8.00
N LEU A 70 -16.16 19.94 8.30
CA LEU A 70 -15.48 19.98 9.60
C LEU A 70 -14.58 21.20 9.77
N LEU A 71 -14.08 21.78 8.67
CA LEU A 71 -13.15 22.89 8.71
C LEU A 71 -13.92 24.22 8.75
N PRO A 72 -13.48 25.19 9.60
CA PRO A 72 -14.09 26.53 9.64
C PRO A 72 -13.92 27.25 8.29
N PRO A 73 -14.93 28.05 7.89
CA PRO A 73 -14.88 28.78 6.60
C PRO A 73 -13.67 29.70 6.46
N GLU A 74 -13.20 30.31 7.53
CA GLU A 74 -12.02 31.17 7.56
C GLU A 74 -10.76 30.44 7.13
N THR A 75 -10.60 29.20 7.60
CA THR A 75 -9.46 28.33 7.20
C THR A 75 -9.52 27.99 5.72
N LEU A 76 -10.71 27.67 5.22
CA LEU A 76 -10.88 27.34 3.79
C LEU A 76 -10.57 28.56 2.91
N ILE A 77 -11.01 29.76 3.30
CA ILE A 77 -10.72 31.00 2.58
C ILE A 77 -9.22 31.30 2.59
N ALA A 78 -8.55 31.10 3.72
CA ALA A 78 -7.10 31.29 3.82
C ALA A 78 -6.34 30.33 2.88
N TRP A 79 -6.83 29.13 2.67
CA TRP A 79 -6.19 28.10 1.82
C TRP A 79 -6.69 28.05 0.38
N LYS A 80 -7.58 28.97 -0.05
CA LYS A 80 -8.18 28.96 -1.39
C LYS A 80 -7.17 28.82 -2.53
N ASN A 81 -6.03 29.49 -2.43
CA ASN A 81 -4.98 29.46 -3.46
C ASN A 81 -4.19 28.13 -3.48
N LEU A 82 -4.27 27.32 -2.41
CA LEU A 82 -3.61 26.04 -2.31
C LEU A 82 -4.43 24.91 -2.97
N PHE A 83 -5.76 25.04 -3.05
CA PHE A 83 -6.63 23.99 -3.57
C PHE A 83 -6.34 23.58 -5.02
N PRO A 84 -6.04 24.48 -5.98
CA PRO A 84 -5.64 24.05 -7.32
C PRO A 84 -4.37 23.20 -7.32
N VAL A 85 -3.36 23.59 -6.52
CA VAL A 85 -2.11 22.84 -6.39
C VAL A 85 -2.33 21.47 -5.79
N LEU A 86 -3.11 21.39 -4.70
CA LEU A 86 -3.47 20.10 -4.06
C LEU A 86 -4.25 19.22 -5.01
N SER A 87 -5.19 19.78 -5.75
CA SER A 87 -6.04 19.08 -6.70
C SER A 87 -5.23 18.43 -7.82
N ILE A 88 -4.33 19.21 -8.43
CA ILE A 88 -3.43 18.72 -9.48
C ILE A 88 -2.48 17.67 -8.90
N SER A 89 -1.94 17.88 -7.70
CA SER A 89 -1.07 16.92 -7.03
C SER A 89 -1.76 15.57 -6.79
N VAL A 90 -3.02 15.58 -6.34
CA VAL A 90 -3.83 14.35 -6.18
C VAL A 90 -4.05 13.66 -7.52
N CYS A 91 -4.42 14.41 -8.58
CA CYS A 91 -4.59 13.84 -9.92
C CYS A 91 -3.32 13.15 -10.43
N LEU A 92 -2.17 13.81 -10.32
CA LEU A 92 -0.89 13.24 -10.74
C LEU A 92 -0.45 12.06 -9.88
N LEU A 93 -0.65 12.14 -8.57
CA LEU A 93 -0.31 11.09 -7.63
C LEU A 93 -1.10 9.82 -7.92
N GLU A 94 -2.42 9.93 -8.11
CA GLU A 94 -3.28 8.77 -8.39
C GLU A 94 -3.02 8.19 -9.78
N THR A 95 -2.93 9.03 -10.82
CA THR A 95 -2.67 8.56 -12.20
C THR A 95 -1.28 7.93 -12.33
N GLY A 96 -0.28 8.48 -11.64
CA GLY A 96 1.09 7.96 -11.64
C GLY A 96 1.29 6.71 -10.76
N TYR A 97 0.35 6.42 -9.87
CA TYR A 97 0.48 5.32 -8.89
C TYR A 97 0.87 3.99 -9.53
N PRO A 98 0.19 3.47 -10.60
CA PRO A 98 0.51 2.17 -11.18
C PRO A 98 1.90 2.08 -11.80
N ILE A 99 2.53 3.20 -12.10
CA ILE A 99 3.89 3.23 -12.65
C ILE A 99 4.91 3.32 -11.52
N PHE A 100 4.80 4.34 -10.68
CA PHE A 100 5.84 4.69 -9.72
C PHE A 100 5.87 3.79 -8.49
N ILE A 101 4.77 3.10 -8.15
CA ILE A 101 4.73 2.16 -7.01
C ILE A 101 5.55 0.88 -7.29
N TRP A 102 5.75 0.52 -8.58
CA TRP A 102 6.55 -0.65 -8.96
C TRP A 102 8.05 -0.34 -9.02
N LEU A 103 8.44 0.90 -9.19
CA LEU A 103 9.83 1.32 -9.25
C LEU A 103 10.43 1.35 -7.83
N ARG A 104 11.48 0.57 -7.57
CA ARG A 104 12.10 0.47 -6.25
C ARG A 104 12.55 1.82 -5.66
N LYS A 105 13.00 2.74 -6.51
CA LYS A 105 13.50 4.06 -6.09
C LYS A 105 12.36 4.99 -5.63
N THR A 106 11.21 4.95 -6.29
CA THR A 106 10.08 5.86 -6.04
C THR A 106 9.00 5.27 -5.15
N ARG A 107 9.01 3.95 -4.94
CA ARG A 107 8.00 3.21 -4.16
C ARG A 107 7.75 3.82 -2.78
N THR A 108 8.83 4.06 -2.02
CA THR A 108 8.73 4.60 -0.65
C THR A 108 8.08 5.97 -0.67
N PHE A 109 8.54 6.84 -1.57
CA PHE A 109 7.97 8.17 -1.72
C PHE A 109 6.48 8.11 -2.07
N TYR A 110 6.10 7.29 -3.07
CA TYR A 110 4.70 7.15 -3.47
C TYR A 110 3.82 6.56 -2.35
N LEU A 111 4.31 5.56 -1.64
CA LEU A 111 3.56 4.98 -0.52
C LEU A 111 3.33 6.01 0.59
N VAL A 112 4.36 6.76 0.97
CA VAL A 112 4.23 7.83 1.97
C VAL A 112 3.27 8.91 1.49
N ALA A 113 3.38 9.35 0.23
CA ALA A 113 2.51 10.38 -0.33
C ALA A 113 1.03 9.95 -0.36
N ILE A 114 0.74 8.69 -0.76
CA ILE A 114 -0.62 8.13 -0.76
C ILE A 114 -1.17 8.00 0.68
N ILE A 115 -0.38 7.53 1.61
CA ILE A 115 -0.79 7.42 3.02
C ILE A 115 -1.10 8.82 3.58
N THR A 116 -0.24 9.80 3.32
CA THR A 116 -0.43 11.19 3.75
C THR A 116 -1.70 11.79 3.13
N MET A 117 -1.95 11.54 1.85
CA MET A 117 -3.17 11.98 1.16
C MET A 117 -4.43 11.41 1.83
N HIS A 118 -4.48 10.11 2.11
CA HIS A 118 -5.64 9.50 2.77
C HIS A 118 -5.80 9.97 4.22
N LEU A 119 -4.69 10.17 4.93
CA LEU A 119 -4.74 10.75 6.27
C LEU A 119 -5.32 12.16 6.24
N ALA A 120 -4.90 13.00 5.30
CA ALA A 120 -5.45 14.34 5.11
C ALA A 120 -6.95 14.33 4.79
N ILE A 121 -7.41 13.42 3.91
CA ILE A 121 -8.83 13.21 3.61
C ILE A 121 -9.59 12.79 4.88
N GLY A 122 -9.06 11.82 5.63
CA GLY A 122 -9.66 11.35 6.87
C GLY A 122 -9.85 12.46 7.90
N LEU A 123 -8.83 13.29 8.10
CA LEU A 123 -8.84 14.38 9.09
C LEU A 123 -9.68 15.57 8.61
N ALA A 124 -9.57 15.99 7.35
CA ALA A 124 -10.24 17.17 6.84
C ALA A 124 -11.75 16.95 6.59
N MET A 125 -12.16 15.74 6.24
CA MET A 125 -13.54 15.39 5.89
C MET A 125 -14.22 14.47 6.93
N GLY A 126 -13.50 14.02 7.97
CA GLY A 126 -14.04 13.06 8.94
C GLY A 126 -14.22 11.63 8.40
N LEU A 127 -13.63 11.31 7.26
CA LEU A 127 -13.70 10.00 6.63
C LEU A 127 -12.68 9.00 7.21
N TYR A 128 -12.69 8.87 8.55
CA TYR A 128 -11.66 8.09 9.26
C TYR A 128 -11.62 6.62 8.85
N LEU A 129 -12.78 5.96 8.72
CA LEU A 129 -12.83 4.56 8.31
C LEU A 129 -12.32 4.35 6.89
N PHE A 130 -12.69 5.24 5.96
CA PHE A 130 -12.19 5.20 4.59
C PHE A 130 -10.67 5.36 4.55
N ALA A 131 -10.14 6.35 5.26
CA ALA A 131 -8.70 6.59 5.35
C ALA A 131 -7.97 5.37 5.95
N LEU A 132 -8.50 4.80 7.05
CA LEU A 132 -7.93 3.63 7.70
C LEU A 132 -7.87 2.43 6.74
N VAL A 133 -8.96 2.14 6.03
CA VAL A 133 -9.02 1.04 5.06
C VAL A 133 -8.00 1.24 3.95
N MET A 134 -7.94 2.43 3.33
CA MET A 134 -7.02 2.71 2.24
C MET A 134 -5.55 2.66 2.68
N ILE A 135 -5.23 3.18 3.86
CA ILE A 135 -3.88 3.10 4.44
C ILE A 135 -3.50 1.64 4.70
N THR A 136 -4.37 0.85 5.31
CA THR A 136 -4.13 -0.56 5.62
C THR A 136 -3.93 -1.38 4.35
N LEU A 137 -4.76 -1.19 3.32
CA LEU A 137 -4.63 -1.90 2.04
C LEU A 137 -3.31 -1.57 1.33
N ASN A 138 -2.93 -0.28 1.30
CA ASN A 138 -1.65 0.13 0.71
C ASN A 138 -0.46 -0.47 1.47
N PHE A 139 -0.52 -0.46 2.80
CA PHE A 139 0.52 -1.05 3.63
C PHE A 139 0.58 -2.58 3.48
N ALA A 140 -0.54 -3.28 3.43
CA ALA A 140 -0.62 -4.72 3.20
C ALA A 140 -0.07 -5.11 1.82
N ALA A 141 -0.36 -4.32 0.79
CA ALA A 141 0.08 -4.59 -0.57
C ALA A 141 1.59 -4.38 -0.77
N PHE A 142 2.15 -3.29 -0.24
CA PHE A 142 3.51 -2.83 -0.54
C PHE A 142 4.44 -2.73 0.68
N GLY A 143 3.92 -2.75 1.91
CA GLY A 143 4.69 -2.66 3.15
C GLY A 143 5.71 -3.78 3.38
N PRO A 144 5.38 -5.07 3.14
CA PRO A 144 6.32 -6.17 3.36
C PRO A 144 7.61 -6.09 2.54
N ASP A 145 7.59 -5.41 1.39
CA ASP A 145 8.76 -5.24 0.53
C ASP A 145 9.87 -4.39 1.19
N PHE A 146 9.55 -3.60 2.22
CA PHE A 146 10.53 -2.82 2.99
C PHE A 146 11.34 -3.68 3.97
N GLY A 147 10.75 -4.75 4.53
CA GLY A 147 11.41 -5.63 5.51
C GLY A 147 12.34 -6.67 4.87
N PHE A 148 11.99 -7.16 3.69
CA PHE A 148 12.68 -8.27 3.04
C PHE A 148 14.07 -7.87 2.51
N SER A 149 14.20 -6.66 1.96
CA SER A 149 15.49 -6.17 1.45
C SER A 149 16.56 -6.01 2.55
N ARG A 150 16.16 -5.59 3.74
CA ARG A 150 17.09 -5.45 4.89
C ARG A 150 17.58 -6.80 5.42
N LYS A 151 16.71 -7.81 5.44
CA LYS A 151 17.07 -9.15 5.93
C LYS A 151 18.08 -9.84 5.02
N MET A 152 17.93 -9.73 3.71
CA MET A 152 18.87 -10.33 2.75
C MET A 152 20.26 -9.68 2.80
N THR A 153 20.33 -8.36 2.94
CA THR A 153 21.62 -7.64 3.03
C THR A 153 22.38 -7.99 4.31
N ASN A 154 21.69 -8.21 5.41
CA ASN A 154 22.32 -8.61 6.67
C ASN A 154 22.74 -10.09 6.67
N ALA A 155 21.96 -10.98 6.05
CA ALA A 155 22.31 -12.39 5.92
C ALA A 155 23.55 -12.60 5.02
N SER A 156 23.64 -11.89 3.89
CA SER A 156 24.83 -11.96 3.01
C SER A 156 26.08 -11.35 3.65
N ARG A 157 25.95 -10.33 4.49
CA ARG A 157 27.08 -9.80 5.27
C ARG A 157 27.59 -10.78 6.33
N GLN A 158 26.69 -11.53 6.98
CA GLN A 158 27.07 -12.54 7.98
C GLN A 158 27.73 -13.78 7.37
N MET A 159 27.32 -14.18 6.15
CA MET A 159 27.94 -15.31 5.45
C MET A 159 29.29 -14.98 4.78
N GLY A 160 29.58 -13.71 4.55
CA GLY A 160 30.82 -13.26 3.92
C GLY A 160 31.92 -12.79 4.90
N ALA A 161 31.68 -12.83 6.22
CA ALA A 161 32.69 -12.48 7.20
C ALA A 161 33.71 -13.62 7.32
N PRO A 162 35.03 -13.37 7.12
CA PRO A 162 36.07 -14.38 7.33
C PRO A 162 36.11 -14.79 8.82
N PRO A 163 36.47 -16.05 9.14
CA PRO A 163 36.61 -16.49 10.51
C PRO A 163 37.65 -15.64 11.22
N ALA A 164 37.35 -15.24 12.46
CA ALA A 164 38.29 -14.51 13.28
C ALA A 164 39.60 -15.30 13.45
N PRO A 165 40.79 -14.66 13.30
CA PRO A 165 42.06 -15.31 13.54
C PRO A 165 42.13 -15.71 15.03
N GLY A 166 42.33 -17.05 15.28
CA GLY A 166 42.55 -17.61 16.59
C GLY A 166 43.96 -17.38 17.09
#